data_49b4b0e2cfb8ae3de52ec0bebd1da4b8
#
_entry.id   49b4b0e2cfb8ae3de52ec0bebd1da4b8
#
_cell.length_a   1.000
_cell.length_b   1.000
_cell.length_c   1.000
_cell.angle_alpha   90.00
_cell.angle_beta   90.00
_cell.angle_gamma   90.00
#
_symmetry.space_group_name_H-M   'P 1'
#
loop_
_entity.id
_entity.type
_entity.pdbx_description
1 polymer ?
#
loop_
_entity_poly.entity_id
_entity_poly.type
_entity_poly.pdbx_seq_one_letter_code
_entity_poly.pdbx_strand_id
1 'polypeptide(L)'
;IKDRLHLIDDKFRSSSQAARIFLDILRGPVGIGTALRTMHELDVLGAYVPEFGSTTCLVQYNRYHIYTTDEHTLVALENLEHLARNPSLPHDLQHLRRVFNEIPRKELLFLALFMHDVGKSVQGSDHSTVSAEMTRAFLTRLDLPEDQIETVVVLVRQHLTMSDIAQRRDLSDQAMLKGFASIFPHPDVLRMLYVLTYADLSAVT
;
A
#
# COMPACT_ATOMS: atom_id res chain seq x y z
N ILE A 1 26.38 2.87 4.84
CA ILE A 1 25.04 2.72 5.45
C ILE A 1 24.86 1.28 5.90
N LYS A 2 25.10 0.28 5.04
CA LYS A 2 24.88 -1.16 5.37
C LYS A 2 25.60 -1.59 6.65
N ASP A 3 26.81 -1.13 6.90
CA ASP A 3 27.59 -1.44 8.12
C ASP A 3 26.95 -0.91 9.43
N ARG A 4 25.92 -0.07 9.33
CA ARG A 4 25.26 0.57 10.47
C ARG A 4 23.78 0.21 10.63
N LEU A 5 23.29 -0.79 9.92
CA LEU A 5 21.89 -1.24 10.02
C LEU A 5 21.53 -1.72 11.43
N HIS A 6 22.50 -2.24 12.20
CA HIS A 6 22.32 -2.66 13.57
C HIS A 6 21.89 -1.52 14.52
N LEU A 7 22.04 -0.24 14.10
CA LEU A 7 21.55 0.92 14.86
C LEU A 7 20.05 1.15 14.69
N ILE A 8 19.41 0.48 13.73
CA ILE A 8 17.95 0.49 13.55
C ILE A 8 17.36 -0.59 14.46
N ASP A 9 17.45 -0.37 15.74
CA ASP A 9 16.90 -1.20 16.81
C ASP A 9 15.43 -0.85 17.11
N ASP A 10 14.83 -1.52 18.07
CA ASP A 10 13.43 -1.29 18.45
C ASP A 10 13.20 0.13 19.00
N LYS A 11 14.20 0.71 19.67
CA LYS A 11 14.15 2.08 20.15
C LYS A 11 14.12 3.07 18.97
N PHE A 12 14.93 2.84 17.94
CA PHE A 12 14.91 3.64 16.73
C PHE A 12 13.60 3.49 15.99
N ARG A 13 13.09 2.25 15.81
CA ARG A 13 11.81 1.97 15.13
C ARG A 13 10.62 2.64 15.81
N SER A 14 10.66 2.80 17.13
CA SER A 14 9.63 3.45 17.95
C SER A 14 9.88 4.96 18.14
N SER A 15 10.90 5.52 17.50
CA SER A 15 11.23 6.94 17.61
C SER A 15 10.21 7.80 16.86
N SER A 16 9.60 8.76 17.53
CA SER A 16 8.70 9.75 16.91
C SER A 16 9.38 10.58 15.82
N GLN A 17 10.71 10.79 15.93
CA GLN A 17 11.48 11.45 14.89
C GLN A 17 11.60 10.59 13.63
N ALA A 18 11.88 9.29 13.77
CA ALA A 18 11.96 8.36 12.64
C ALA A 18 10.56 8.21 11.97
N ALA A 19 9.51 8.09 12.78
CA ALA A 19 8.13 8.04 12.29
C ALA A 19 7.78 9.28 11.47
N ARG A 20 8.08 10.48 11.98
CA ARG A 20 7.84 11.74 11.26
C ARG A 20 8.59 11.79 9.94
N ILE A 21 9.88 11.44 9.91
CA ILE A 21 10.68 11.42 8.67
C ILE A 21 10.09 10.45 7.65
N PHE A 22 9.69 9.25 8.08
CA PHE A 22 9.07 8.27 7.19
C PHE A 22 7.73 8.78 6.62
N LEU A 23 6.88 9.37 7.45
CA LEU A 23 5.62 9.98 7.00
C LEU A 23 5.87 11.19 6.09
N ASP A 24 6.89 11.99 6.32
CA ASP A 24 7.25 13.13 5.47
C ASP A 24 7.72 12.66 4.08
N ILE A 25 8.40 11.51 3.97
CA ILE A 25 8.70 10.89 2.67
C ILE A 25 7.40 10.57 1.93
N LEU A 26 6.41 9.95 2.59
CA LEU A 26 5.14 9.58 1.98
C LEU A 26 4.23 10.77 1.66
N ARG A 27 4.43 11.92 2.32
CA ARG A 27 3.75 13.20 2.04
C ARG A 27 4.47 14.02 0.98
N GLY A 28 5.66 13.60 0.61
CA GLY A 28 6.47 14.31 -0.40
C GLY A 28 5.70 14.49 -1.71
N PRO A 29 5.88 15.62 -2.39
CA PRO A 29 5.21 15.86 -3.67
C PRO A 29 5.77 14.96 -4.78
N VAL A 30 6.95 14.41 -4.59
CA VAL A 30 7.70 13.63 -5.59
C VAL A 30 8.74 12.70 -4.95
N GLY A 31 9.08 11.62 -5.65
CA GLY A 31 10.22 10.76 -5.30
C GLY A 31 9.91 9.74 -4.20
N ILE A 32 8.64 9.49 -3.90
CA ILE A 32 8.22 8.48 -2.89
C ILE A 32 8.74 7.11 -3.29
N GLY A 33 8.42 6.65 -4.50
CA GLY A 33 8.85 5.35 -5.02
C GLY A 33 10.38 5.24 -5.05
N THR A 34 11.07 6.26 -5.56
CA THR A 34 12.55 6.30 -5.61
C THR A 34 13.16 6.26 -4.21
N ALA A 35 12.61 6.99 -3.24
CA ALA A 35 13.11 7.01 -1.87
C ALA A 35 12.96 5.64 -1.19
N LEU A 36 11.78 5.01 -1.29
CA LEU A 36 11.53 3.69 -0.72
C LEU A 36 12.37 2.61 -1.40
N ARG A 37 12.53 2.66 -2.73
CA ARG A 37 13.44 1.76 -3.47
C ARG A 37 14.88 1.91 -2.99
N THR A 38 15.39 3.13 -2.88
CA THR A 38 16.75 3.38 -2.38
C THR A 38 16.93 2.86 -0.96
N MET A 39 15.94 3.08 -0.08
CA MET A 39 15.95 2.53 1.28
C MET A 39 15.96 0.99 1.26
N HIS A 40 15.22 0.36 0.34
CA HIS A 40 15.18 -1.10 0.18
C HIS A 40 16.53 -1.66 -0.30
N GLU A 41 17.12 -1.09 -1.34
CA GLU A 41 18.44 -1.47 -1.88
C GLU A 41 19.58 -1.34 -0.86
N LEU A 42 19.42 -0.44 0.10
CA LEU A 42 20.34 -0.24 1.21
C LEU A 42 20.00 -1.07 2.45
N ASP A 43 19.00 -1.94 2.40
CA ASP A 43 18.47 -2.76 3.49
C ASP A 43 17.88 -1.94 4.65
N VAL A 44 17.76 -0.62 4.49
CA VAL A 44 17.22 0.31 5.50
C VAL A 44 15.71 0.13 5.67
N LEU A 45 14.99 -0.06 4.54
CA LEU A 45 13.52 -0.16 4.57
C LEU A 45 13.06 -1.38 5.37
N GLY A 46 13.61 -2.57 5.10
CA GLY A 46 13.30 -3.80 5.84
C GLY A 46 13.79 -3.77 7.29
N ALA A 47 14.91 -3.09 7.57
CA ALA A 47 15.38 -2.90 8.94
C ALA A 47 14.44 -1.97 9.74
N TYR A 48 13.89 -0.92 9.11
CA TYR A 48 12.96 0.01 9.76
C TYR A 48 11.53 -0.55 9.86
N VAL A 49 11.06 -1.23 8.83
CA VAL A 49 9.74 -1.88 8.74
C VAL A 49 9.94 -3.39 8.57
N PRO A 50 10.16 -4.14 9.68
CA PRO A 50 10.41 -5.59 9.61
C PRO A 50 9.28 -6.37 8.94
N GLU A 51 8.04 -5.86 9.04
CA GLU A 51 6.86 -6.42 8.38
C GLU A 51 7.04 -6.45 6.85
N PHE A 52 7.56 -5.37 6.27
CA PHE A 52 7.92 -5.33 4.85
C PHE A 52 9.20 -6.12 4.58
N GLY A 53 10.19 -6.05 5.48
CA GLY A 53 11.43 -6.82 5.37
C GLY A 53 11.21 -8.32 5.21
N SER A 54 10.15 -8.87 5.82
CA SER A 54 9.78 -10.29 5.71
C SER A 54 9.31 -10.71 4.30
N THR A 55 9.00 -9.76 3.42
CA THR A 55 8.61 -10.01 2.03
C THR A 55 9.81 -9.97 1.06
N THR A 56 11.00 -9.61 1.53
CA THR A 56 12.18 -9.49 0.69
C THR A 56 12.53 -10.81 0.00
N CYS A 57 12.61 -10.78 -1.32
CA CYS A 57 12.85 -11.94 -2.18
C CYS A 57 11.77 -13.05 -2.04
N LEU A 58 10.59 -12.75 -1.49
CA LEU A 58 9.50 -13.70 -1.36
C LEU A 58 8.84 -13.94 -2.73
N VAL A 59 9.06 -15.13 -3.28
CA VAL A 59 8.48 -15.56 -4.56
C VAL A 59 7.09 -16.14 -4.34
N GLN A 60 6.10 -15.64 -5.09
CA GLN A 60 4.77 -16.24 -5.18
C GLN A 60 4.69 -17.13 -6.42
N TYR A 61 4.55 -18.45 -6.21
CA TYR A 61 4.40 -19.40 -7.30
C TYR A 61 2.97 -19.36 -7.88
N ASN A 62 2.65 -18.32 -8.65
CA ASN A 62 1.45 -18.28 -9.47
C ASN A 62 1.76 -17.75 -10.88
N ARG A 63 0.81 -17.96 -11.82
CA ARG A 63 1.02 -17.66 -13.26
C ARG A 63 1.09 -16.16 -13.59
N TYR A 64 0.87 -15.28 -12.62
CA TYR A 64 0.66 -13.84 -12.86
C TYR A 64 1.75 -12.96 -12.25
N HIS A 65 2.59 -13.48 -11.34
CA HIS A 65 3.61 -12.66 -10.67
C HIS A 65 4.99 -12.92 -11.25
N ILE A 66 5.54 -11.92 -11.92
CA ILE A 66 6.94 -11.91 -12.40
C ILE A 66 7.90 -11.30 -11.39
N TYR A 67 7.38 -10.62 -10.38
CA TYR A 67 8.12 -9.97 -9.31
C TYR A 67 8.05 -10.75 -8.00
N THR A 68 9.04 -10.58 -7.14
CA THR A 68 8.95 -10.92 -5.72
C THR A 68 7.99 -9.96 -5.02
N THR A 69 7.45 -10.32 -3.85
CA THR A 69 6.42 -9.53 -3.16
C THR A 69 6.89 -8.11 -2.82
N ASP A 70 8.16 -7.97 -2.39
CA ASP A 70 8.80 -6.67 -2.14
C ASP A 70 8.91 -5.83 -3.41
N GLU A 71 9.40 -6.42 -4.51
CA GLU A 71 9.54 -5.71 -5.78
C GLU A 71 8.19 -5.31 -6.37
N HIS A 72 7.17 -6.19 -6.30
CA HIS A 72 5.81 -5.87 -6.69
C HIS A 72 5.29 -4.62 -5.95
N THR A 73 5.48 -4.57 -4.63
CA THR A 73 5.05 -3.43 -3.82
C THR A 73 5.76 -2.14 -4.24
N LEU A 74 7.07 -2.18 -4.49
CA LEU A 74 7.82 -1.00 -4.93
C LEU A 74 7.39 -0.53 -6.32
N VAL A 75 7.17 -1.44 -7.27
CA VAL A 75 6.65 -1.11 -8.61
C VAL A 75 5.24 -0.51 -8.52
N ALA A 76 4.37 -1.05 -7.66
CA ALA A 76 3.02 -0.50 -7.45
C ALA A 76 3.07 0.94 -6.92
N LEU A 77 3.97 1.24 -5.99
CA LEU A 77 4.18 2.60 -5.47
C LEU A 77 4.72 3.56 -6.54
N GLU A 78 5.64 3.11 -7.38
CA GLU A 78 6.17 3.88 -8.51
C GLU A 78 5.08 4.15 -9.56
N ASN A 79 4.24 3.16 -9.87
CA ASN A 79 3.10 3.31 -10.78
C ASN A 79 2.07 4.31 -10.25
N LEU A 80 1.80 4.29 -8.93
CA LEU A 80 0.92 5.26 -8.28
C LEU A 80 1.50 6.68 -8.37
N GLU A 81 2.80 6.84 -8.14
CA GLU A 81 3.48 8.13 -8.30
C GLU A 81 3.46 8.60 -9.76
N HIS A 82 3.67 7.68 -10.71
CA HIS A 82 3.60 7.98 -12.15
C HIS A 82 2.20 8.44 -12.56
N LEU A 83 1.14 7.78 -12.09
CA LEU A 83 -0.25 8.20 -12.30
C LEU A 83 -0.47 9.63 -11.82
N ALA A 84 0.05 9.97 -10.65
CA ALA A 84 -0.09 11.29 -10.06
C ALA A 84 0.57 12.40 -10.90
N ARG A 85 1.70 12.13 -11.53
CA ARG A 85 2.62 13.13 -12.10
C ARG A 85 2.64 13.23 -13.61
N ASN A 86 2.33 12.15 -14.33
CA ASN A 86 2.47 12.13 -15.78
C ASN A 86 1.44 13.08 -16.46
N PRO A 87 1.87 14.16 -17.11
CA PRO A 87 0.95 15.07 -17.79
C PRO A 87 0.30 14.46 -19.03
N SER A 88 0.92 13.42 -19.59
CA SER A 88 0.53 12.76 -20.85
C SER A 88 -0.08 11.38 -20.62
N LEU A 89 -0.92 11.23 -19.59
CA LEU A 89 -1.62 9.97 -19.34
C LEU A 89 -2.57 9.62 -20.48
N PRO A 90 -2.69 8.32 -20.83
CA PRO A 90 -3.74 7.81 -21.68
C PRO A 90 -5.13 8.26 -21.23
N HIS A 91 -6.06 8.39 -22.17
CA HIS A 91 -7.39 8.96 -21.90
C HIS A 91 -8.16 8.19 -20.81
N ASP A 92 -8.07 6.89 -20.79
CA ASP A 92 -8.68 5.99 -19.80
C ASP A 92 -8.14 6.22 -18.38
N LEU A 93 -6.87 6.61 -18.23
CA LEU A 93 -6.26 6.89 -16.92
C LEU A 93 -6.51 8.33 -16.43
N GLN A 94 -7.00 9.22 -17.25
CA GLN A 94 -7.29 10.61 -16.85
C GLN A 94 -8.40 10.68 -15.78
N HIS A 95 -9.40 9.78 -15.84
CA HIS A 95 -10.42 9.66 -14.82
C HIS A 95 -9.82 9.23 -13.48
N LEU A 96 -8.99 8.18 -13.51
CA LEU A 96 -8.32 7.67 -12.31
C LEU A 96 -7.45 8.74 -11.64
N ARG A 97 -6.70 9.53 -12.43
CA ARG A 97 -5.93 10.66 -11.90
C ARG A 97 -6.81 11.73 -11.27
N ARG A 98 -7.99 12.01 -11.83
CA ARG A 98 -8.94 12.95 -11.18
C ARG A 98 -9.36 12.43 -9.81
N VAL A 99 -9.74 11.15 -9.74
CA VAL A 99 -10.09 10.51 -8.46
C VAL A 99 -8.92 10.58 -7.47
N PHE A 100 -7.68 10.27 -7.91
CA PHE A 100 -6.49 10.40 -7.06
C PHE A 100 -6.31 11.83 -6.53
N ASN A 101 -6.52 12.84 -7.37
CA ASN A 101 -6.36 14.25 -6.96
C ASN A 101 -7.40 14.69 -5.93
N GLU A 102 -8.60 14.10 -5.93
CA GLU A 102 -9.66 14.36 -4.95
C GLU A 102 -9.39 13.73 -3.57
N ILE A 103 -8.46 12.77 -3.47
CA ILE A 103 -8.09 12.15 -2.20
C ILE A 103 -7.35 13.17 -1.32
N PRO A 104 -7.90 13.52 -0.12
CA PRO A 104 -7.31 14.59 0.69
C PRO A 104 -6.02 14.16 1.39
N ARG A 105 -5.89 12.86 1.72
CA ARG A 105 -4.79 12.30 2.52
C ARG A 105 -4.09 11.17 1.77
N LYS A 106 -3.31 11.57 0.77
CA LYS A 106 -2.62 10.64 -0.14
C LYS A 106 -1.61 9.73 0.57
N GLU A 107 -1.02 10.22 1.67
CA GLU A 107 -0.10 9.42 2.48
C GLU A 107 -0.74 8.15 3.03
N LEU A 108 -2.05 8.16 3.34
CA LEU A 108 -2.76 6.95 3.80
C LEU A 108 -2.92 5.93 2.67
N LEU A 109 -3.13 6.39 1.44
CA LEU A 109 -3.16 5.52 0.26
C LEU A 109 -1.79 4.89 0.00
N PHE A 110 -0.69 5.67 0.08
CA PHE A 110 0.67 5.15 -0.05
C PHE A 110 1.00 4.15 1.06
N LEU A 111 0.59 4.40 2.31
CA LEU A 111 0.73 3.46 3.41
C LEU A 111 -0.04 2.16 3.16
N ALA A 112 -1.29 2.25 2.68
CA ALA A 112 -2.09 1.08 2.37
C ALA A 112 -1.45 0.23 1.27
N LEU A 113 -0.99 0.87 0.19
CA LEU A 113 -0.30 0.18 -0.90
C LEU A 113 1.03 -0.41 -0.46
N PHE A 114 1.79 0.26 0.41
CA PHE A 114 3.03 -0.25 0.97
C PHE A 114 2.84 -1.50 1.83
N MET A 115 1.70 -1.60 2.53
CA MET A 115 1.44 -2.67 3.50
C MET A 115 0.49 -3.77 2.99
N HIS A 116 -0.11 -3.65 1.79
CA HIS A 116 -1.20 -4.51 1.35
C HIS A 116 -0.84 -6.01 1.35
N ASP A 117 0.39 -6.33 1.03
CA ASP A 117 0.86 -7.70 0.78
C ASP A 117 1.85 -8.25 1.83
N VAL A 118 2.13 -7.53 2.92
CA VAL A 118 3.11 -7.97 3.93
C VAL A 118 2.72 -9.30 4.60
N GLY A 119 1.44 -9.61 4.67
CA GLY A 119 0.90 -10.85 5.20
C GLY A 119 1.21 -12.09 4.36
N LYS A 120 1.65 -11.93 3.11
CA LYS A 120 2.11 -13.05 2.25
C LYS A 120 3.33 -13.76 2.82
N SER A 121 4.06 -13.12 3.74
CA SER A 121 5.17 -13.73 4.47
C SER A 121 4.72 -14.82 5.46
N VAL A 122 3.43 -14.88 5.83
CA VAL A 122 2.86 -15.85 6.76
C VAL A 122 2.11 -16.93 5.99
N GLN A 123 2.64 -18.15 5.99
CA GLN A 123 2.04 -19.28 5.24
C GLN A 123 0.74 -19.76 5.87
N GLY A 124 -0.20 -20.22 5.02
CA GLY A 124 -1.41 -20.93 5.46
C GLY A 124 -2.53 -20.04 6.01
N SER A 125 -2.42 -18.72 5.91
CA SER A 125 -3.42 -17.76 6.37
C SER A 125 -3.97 -16.91 5.23
N ASP A 126 -5.13 -16.28 5.44
CA ASP A 126 -5.61 -15.20 4.56
C ASP A 126 -4.66 -14.00 4.68
N HIS A 127 -3.86 -13.77 3.64
CA HIS A 127 -2.84 -12.73 3.66
C HIS A 127 -3.43 -11.33 3.84
N SER A 128 -4.65 -11.06 3.37
CA SER A 128 -5.28 -9.75 3.50
C SER A 128 -5.60 -9.44 4.98
N THR A 129 -6.07 -10.44 5.72
CA THR A 129 -6.32 -10.32 7.17
C THR A 129 -5.01 -10.14 7.93
N VAL A 130 -3.99 -10.96 7.63
CA VAL A 130 -2.68 -10.86 8.29
C VAL A 130 -2.00 -9.51 7.96
N SER A 131 -2.03 -9.08 6.69
CA SER A 131 -1.53 -7.76 6.30
C SER A 131 -2.20 -6.63 7.09
N ALA A 132 -3.53 -6.71 7.30
CA ALA A 132 -4.27 -5.71 8.06
C ALA A 132 -3.85 -5.67 9.54
N GLU A 133 -3.59 -6.82 10.17
CA GLU A 133 -3.10 -6.93 11.55
C GLU A 133 -1.68 -6.36 11.68
N MET A 134 -0.77 -6.75 10.78
CA MET A 134 0.60 -6.23 10.73
C MET A 134 0.61 -4.72 10.48
N THR A 135 -0.29 -4.24 9.60
CA THR A 135 -0.47 -2.81 9.32
C THR A 135 -0.89 -2.04 10.57
N ARG A 136 -1.86 -2.54 11.32
CA ARG A 136 -2.30 -1.91 12.57
C ARG A 136 -1.13 -1.75 13.55
N ALA A 137 -0.37 -2.82 13.77
CA ALA A 137 0.79 -2.79 14.66
C ALA A 137 1.84 -1.76 14.20
N PHE A 138 2.14 -1.73 12.90
CA PHE A 138 3.07 -0.78 12.32
C PHE A 138 2.60 0.67 12.47
N LEU A 139 1.34 0.98 12.14
CA LEU A 139 0.81 2.36 12.21
C LEU A 139 0.66 2.85 13.65
N THR A 140 0.34 1.96 14.60
CA THR A 140 0.37 2.27 16.03
C THR A 140 1.78 2.64 16.47
N ARG A 141 2.81 1.93 15.99
CA ARG A 141 4.21 2.25 16.25
C ARG A 141 4.64 3.62 15.67
N LEU A 142 4.01 4.04 14.55
CA LEU A 142 4.21 5.37 13.97
C LEU A 142 3.42 6.48 14.69
N ASP A 143 2.64 6.16 15.72
CA ASP A 143 1.81 7.10 16.48
C ASP A 143 0.77 7.84 15.60
N LEU A 144 0.16 7.13 14.65
CA LEU A 144 -0.93 7.68 13.86
C LEU A 144 -2.24 7.72 14.67
N PRO A 145 -3.10 8.73 14.44
CA PRO A 145 -4.47 8.76 14.98
C PRO A 145 -5.29 7.53 14.58
N GLU A 146 -6.16 7.05 15.48
CA GLU A 146 -6.92 5.81 15.29
C GLU A 146 -7.81 5.82 14.02
N ASP A 147 -8.42 6.95 13.69
CA ASP A 147 -9.22 7.11 12.47
C ASP A 147 -8.40 6.89 11.18
N GLN A 148 -7.13 7.27 11.21
CA GLN A 148 -6.20 7.05 10.10
C GLN A 148 -5.73 5.60 10.04
N ILE A 149 -5.45 4.99 11.21
CA ILE A 149 -5.11 3.56 11.31
C ILE A 149 -6.26 2.74 10.73
N GLU A 150 -7.49 2.98 11.16
CA GLU A 150 -8.67 2.28 10.65
C GLU A 150 -8.84 2.43 9.14
N THR A 151 -8.64 3.63 8.61
CA THR A 151 -8.69 3.88 7.17
C THR A 151 -7.72 2.98 6.41
N VAL A 152 -6.44 2.94 6.82
CA VAL A 152 -5.42 2.14 6.16
C VAL A 152 -5.67 0.64 6.34
N VAL A 153 -6.05 0.21 7.54
CA VAL A 153 -6.37 -1.19 7.87
C VAL A 153 -7.52 -1.73 7.03
N VAL A 154 -8.59 -0.94 6.85
CA VAL A 154 -9.72 -1.31 5.97
C VAL A 154 -9.26 -1.43 4.52
N LEU A 155 -8.46 -0.50 4.02
CA LEU A 155 -7.92 -0.55 2.65
C LEU A 155 -7.08 -1.81 2.43
N VAL A 156 -6.17 -2.13 3.35
CA VAL A 156 -5.32 -3.33 3.27
C VAL A 156 -6.17 -4.60 3.34
N ARG A 157 -7.13 -4.67 4.25
CA ARG A 157 -8.02 -5.84 4.38
C ARG A 157 -8.87 -6.08 3.13
N GLN A 158 -9.28 -5.01 2.46
CA GLN A 158 -10.20 -5.04 1.32
C GLN A 158 -9.52 -4.87 -0.05
N HIS A 159 -8.17 -4.91 -0.11
CA HIS A 159 -7.43 -4.57 -1.34
C HIS A 159 -7.81 -5.44 -2.54
N LEU A 160 -8.18 -6.71 -2.33
CA LEU A 160 -8.62 -7.61 -3.40
C LEU A 160 -10.11 -7.49 -3.75
N THR A 161 -10.93 -6.91 -2.87
CA THR A 161 -12.40 -6.97 -2.99
C THR A 161 -12.90 -6.29 -4.26
N MET A 162 -12.33 -5.15 -4.64
CA MET A 162 -12.77 -4.43 -5.84
C MET A 162 -12.44 -5.21 -7.12
N SER A 163 -11.25 -5.80 -7.22
CA SER A 163 -10.84 -6.62 -8.36
C SER A 163 -11.68 -7.89 -8.47
N ASP A 164 -11.98 -8.54 -7.35
CA ASP A 164 -12.84 -9.73 -7.29
C ASP A 164 -14.27 -9.42 -7.74
N ILE A 165 -14.84 -8.30 -7.31
CA ILE A 165 -16.17 -7.86 -7.73
C ILE A 165 -16.17 -7.56 -9.23
N ALA A 166 -15.20 -6.80 -9.72
CA ALA A 166 -15.11 -6.41 -11.13
C ALA A 166 -14.97 -7.62 -12.07
N GLN A 167 -14.31 -8.69 -11.64
CA GLN A 167 -14.05 -9.86 -12.46
C GLN A 167 -15.11 -10.97 -12.32
N ARG A 168 -15.83 -11.07 -11.21
CA ARG A 168 -16.63 -12.25 -10.84
C ARG A 168 -18.09 -11.95 -10.54
N ARG A 169 -18.51 -10.69 -10.52
CA ARG A 169 -19.88 -10.30 -10.13
C ARG A 169 -20.59 -9.55 -11.23
N ASP A 170 -21.92 -9.61 -11.19
CA ASP A 170 -22.78 -8.81 -12.06
C ASP A 170 -22.82 -7.36 -11.53
N LEU A 171 -22.21 -6.45 -12.28
CA LEU A 171 -22.16 -5.03 -11.93
C LEU A 171 -23.51 -4.31 -12.12
N SER A 172 -24.53 -4.98 -12.66
CA SER A 172 -25.91 -4.45 -12.70
C SER A 172 -26.68 -4.69 -11.40
N ASP A 173 -26.20 -5.58 -10.51
CA ASP A 173 -26.82 -5.86 -9.21
C ASP A 173 -26.59 -4.71 -8.23
N GLN A 174 -27.62 -3.87 -8.10
CA GLN A 174 -27.61 -2.71 -7.22
C GLN A 174 -27.52 -3.08 -5.74
N ALA A 175 -28.05 -4.24 -5.32
CA ALA A 175 -28.00 -4.68 -3.94
C ALA A 175 -26.56 -5.08 -3.57
N MET A 176 -25.89 -5.80 -4.45
CA MET A 176 -24.47 -6.16 -4.31
C MET A 176 -23.60 -4.90 -4.24
N LEU A 177 -23.79 -3.94 -5.18
CA LEU A 177 -23.01 -2.69 -5.19
C LEU A 177 -23.21 -1.85 -3.93
N LYS A 178 -24.44 -1.76 -3.40
CA LYS A 178 -24.73 -1.09 -2.13
C LYS A 178 -24.06 -1.80 -0.96
N GLY A 179 -24.12 -3.13 -0.92
CA GLY A 179 -23.42 -3.93 0.08
C GLY A 179 -21.91 -3.70 0.06
N PHE A 180 -21.30 -3.69 -1.11
CA PHE A 180 -19.88 -3.36 -1.26
C PHE A 180 -19.56 -1.94 -0.76
N ALA A 181 -20.31 -0.94 -1.21
CA ALA A 181 -20.07 0.44 -0.79
C ALA A 181 -20.22 0.65 0.73
N SER A 182 -21.10 -0.12 1.40
CA SER A 182 -21.31 -0.02 2.85
C SER A 182 -20.16 -0.54 3.72
N ILE A 183 -19.19 -1.26 3.13
CA ILE A 183 -17.96 -1.69 3.81
C ILE A 183 -17.09 -0.48 4.21
N PHE A 184 -17.19 0.60 3.43
CA PHE A 184 -16.30 1.76 3.58
C PHE A 184 -16.99 2.88 4.35
N PRO A 185 -16.36 3.37 5.44
CA PRO A 185 -16.98 4.36 6.33
C PRO A 185 -17.16 5.73 5.67
N HIS A 186 -16.39 6.02 4.62
CA HIS A 186 -16.42 7.30 3.92
C HIS A 186 -16.14 7.11 2.42
N PRO A 187 -16.75 7.90 1.51
CA PRO A 187 -16.51 7.83 0.07
C PRO A 187 -15.03 7.98 -0.32
N ASP A 188 -14.23 8.73 0.44
CA ASP A 188 -12.80 8.87 0.16
C ASP A 188 -12.04 7.56 0.33
N VAL A 189 -12.45 6.69 1.26
CA VAL A 189 -11.85 5.37 1.44
C VAL A 189 -12.12 4.47 0.22
N LEU A 190 -13.33 4.57 -0.36
CA LEU A 190 -13.64 3.86 -1.61
C LEU A 190 -12.86 4.42 -2.80
N ARG A 191 -12.65 5.75 -2.87
CA ARG A 191 -11.75 6.37 -3.87
C ARG A 191 -10.32 5.87 -3.72
N MET A 192 -9.83 5.79 -2.49
CA MET A 192 -8.49 5.24 -2.20
C MET A 192 -8.39 3.78 -2.66
N LEU A 193 -9.39 2.93 -2.35
CA LEU A 193 -9.41 1.55 -2.81
C LEU A 193 -9.39 1.44 -4.34
N TYR A 194 -10.16 2.27 -5.04
CA TYR A 194 -10.17 2.28 -6.51
C TYR A 194 -8.79 2.55 -7.09
N VAL A 195 -8.10 3.55 -6.56
CA VAL A 195 -6.74 3.91 -7.00
C VAL A 195 -5.71 2.85 -6.58
N LEU A 196 -5.85 2.30 -5.36
CA LEU A 196 -5.00 1.20 -4.87
C LEU A 196 -5.10 -0.02 -5.78
N THR A 197 -6.34 -0.45 -6.10
CA THR A 197 -6.59 -1.59 -6.99
C THR A 197 -5.92 -1.41 -8.36
N TYR A 198 -5.97 -0.21 -8.93
CA TYR A 198 -5.24 0.08 -10.17
C TYR A 198 -3.73 -0.07 -10.00
N ALA A 199 -3.15 0.54 -8.96
CA ALA A 199 -1.71 0.53 -8.73
C ALA A 199 -1.19 -0.90 -8.52
N ASP A 200 -1.90 -1.71 -7.73
CA ASP A 200 -1.62 -3.11 -7.48
C ASP A 200 -1.65 -3.93 -8.79
N LEU A 201 -2.77 -3.89 -9.53
CA LEU A 201 -2.92 -4.62 -10.79
C LEU A 201 -1.92 -4.19 -11.87
N SER A 202 -1.56 -2.91 -11.92
CA SER A 202 -0.57 -2.39 -12.88
C SER A 202 0.86 -2.85 -12.61
N ALA A 203 1.14 -3.40 -11.43
CA ALA A 203 2.44 -3.96 -11.04
C ALA A 203 2.57 -5.47 -11.28
N VAL A 204 1.55 -6.12 -11.87
CA VAL A 204 1.54 -7.58 -12.10
C VAL A 204 2.15 -7.95 -13.45
N THR A 205 2.23 -7.04 -14.44
CA THR A 205 2.66 -7.29 -15.83
C THR A 205 3.96 -6.60 -16.16
#